data_079b4df452dd3953995ee56c3314d0a0
#
_entry.id   079b4df452dd3953995ee56c3314d0a0
#
_cell.length_a   1.000
_cell.length_b   1.000
_cell.length_c   1.000
_cell.angle_alpha   90.00
_cell.angle_beta   90.00
_cell.angle_gamma   90.00
#
_symmetry.space_group_name_H-M   'P 1'
#
loop_
_entity.id
_entity.type
_entity.pdbx_description
1 polymer ?
#
loop_
_entity_poly.entity_id
_entity_poly.type
_entity_poly.pdbx_seq_one_letter_code
_entity_poly.pdbx_strand_id
1 'polypeptide(L)'
;MPPTIPLSEIPTLTLLYTTNRLTPPETTQPNVNSIHNDKISLIRTDITKLRTAAIVNAANESLLGGGGVDGAIHRAAGHSLLEECETLNGCATGDAKITAAYDLPCDKVIHAVGPVYARAKREGMHTRLLQSCYTRSLELAVDNGCRSVAFSALSTGVYGYPSGEAAEAAIGAVKGWLDADWQRSAKIERIVFCSFLEKDERAYERFIP
;
A
#
# COMPACT_ATOMS: atom_id res chain seq x y z
N MET A 1 19.97 -15.98 -0.56
CA MET A 1 18.78 -15.14 -0.36
C MET A 1 17.88 -15.26 -1.58
N PRO A 2 16.56 -15.31 -1.43
CA PRO A 2 15.68 -15.27 -2.61
C PRO A 2 15.93 -13.97 -3.38
N PRO A 3 15.70 -13.96 -4.71
CA PRO A 3 15.92 -12.77 -5.53
C PRO A 3 15.01 -11.63 -5.03
N THR A 4 15.60 -10.46 -4.79
CA THR A 4 14.88 -9.23 -4.41
C THR A 4 14.65 -8.36 -5.65
N ILE A 5 13.63 -7.52 -5.63
CA ILE A 5 13.25 -6.64 -6.73
C ILE A 5 13.60 -5.21 -6.33
N PRO A 6 14.63 -4.61 -6.94
CA PRO A 6 14.98 -3.21 -6.67
C PRO A 6 13.93 -2.25 -7.25
N LEU A 7 13.80 -1.07 -6.66
CA LEU A 7 12.84 -0.05 -7.09
C LEU A 7 13.00 0.35 -8.56
N SER A 8 14.23 0.31 -9.07
CA SER A 8 14.56 0.61 -10.48
C SER A 8 13.97 -0.38 -11.49
N GLU A 9 13.64 -1.60 -11.05
CA GLU A 9 13.00 -2.61 -11.90
C GLU A 9 11.47 -2.55 -11.88
N ILE A 10 10.89 -1.74 -10.99
CA ILE A 10 9.44 -1.55 -10.88
C ILE A 10 9.03 -0.41 -11.82
N PRO A 11 8.25 -0.67 -12.89
CA PRO A 11 7.88 0.35 -13.85
C PRO A 11 6.95 1.40 -13.24
N THR A 12 7.12 2.66 -13.64
CA THR A 12 6.14 3.72 -13.35
C THR A 12 4.92 3.59 -14.26
N LEU A 13 3.82 4.25 -13.92
CA LEU A 13 2.66 4.33 -14.81
C LEU A 13 3.04 4.95 -16.16
N THR A 14 3.86 6.01 -16.16
CA THR A 14 4.38 6.61 -17.41
C THR A 14 5.05 5.55 -18.29
N LEU A 15 5.91 4.70 -17.70
CA LEU A 15 6.57 3.65 -18.46
C LEU A 15 5.59 2.56 -18.92
N LEU A 16 4.61 2.19 -18.08
CA LEU A 16 3.59 1.20 -18.45
C LEU A 16 2.73 1.67 -19.64
N TYR A 17 2.33 2.95 -19.64
CA TYR A 17 1.56 3.56 -20.74
C TYR A 17 2.40 3.70 -22.02
N THR A 18 3.62 4.23 -21.92
CA THR A 18 4.48 4.44 -23.10
C THR A 18 4.93 3.14 -23.76
N THR A 19 4.96 2.03 -23.00
CA THR A 19 5.29 0.69 -23.51
C THR A 19 4.07 -0.15 -23.86
N ASN A 20 2.85 0.43 -23.83
CA ASN A 20 1.57 -0.24 -24.08
C ASN A 20 1.32 -1.48 -23.21
N ARG A 21 1.91 -1.52 -22.02
CA ARG A 21 1.67 -2.57 -21.00
C ARG A 21 0.44 -2.29 -20.14
N LEU A 22 -0.01 -1.05 -20.14
CA LEU A 22 -1.25 -0.60 -19.52
C LEU A 22 -1.98 0.29 -20.52
N THR A 23 -3.28 0.09 -20.68
CA THR A 23 -4.13 0.92 -21.54
C THR A 23 -4.86 1.92 -20.67
N PRO A 24 -4.86 3.23 -21.01
CA PRO A 24 -5.65 4.20 -20.29
C PRO A 24 -7.13 3.81 -20.27
N PRO A 25 -7.87 4.04 -19.17
CA PRO A 25 -9.29 3.73 -19.11
C PRO A 25 -10.05 4.54 -20.16
N GLU A 26 -11.04 3.90 -20.81
CA GLU A 26 -11.85 4.51 -21.88
C GLU A 26 -12.70 5.70 -21.40
N THR A 27 -12.94 5.82 -20.10
CA THR A 27 -13.70 6.90 -19.48
C THR A 27 -12.76 8.00 -18.99
N THR A 28 -12.75 9.11 -19.70
CA THR A 28 -12.17 10.37 -19.20
C THR A 28 -13.02 10.88 -18.04
N GLN A 29 -12.68 10.49 -16.84
CA GLN A 29 -13.20 11.19 -15.66
C GLN A 29 -12.66 12.61 -15.66
N PRO A 30 -13.46 13.64 -15.33
CA PRO A 30 -13.08 15.05 -15.51
C PRO A 30 -11.88 15.52 -14.69
N ASN A 31 -11.32 14.70 -13.80
CA ASN A 31 -10.17 15.01 -12.95
C ASN A 31 -8.99 14.05 -13.13
N VAL A 32 -8.95 13.27 -14.19
CA VAL A 32 -7.84 12.40 -14.51
C VAL A 32 -6.70 13.24 -15.08
N ASN A 33 -5.56 13.22 -14.42
CA ASN A 33 -4.33 13.84 -14.93
C ASN A 33 -3.12 12.93 -14.66
N SER A 34 -2.11 13.04 -15.51
CA SER A 34 -0.90 12.24 -15.48
C SER A 34 0.21 12.80 -14.57
N ILE A 35 -0.07 13.85 -13.80
CA ILE A 35 0.97 14.61 -13.05
C ILE A 35 1.75 13.76 -12.05
N HIS A 36 1.16 12.67 -11.56
CA HIS A 36 1.79 11.77 -10.60
C HIS A 36 2.25 10.44 -11.21
N ASN A 37 2.06 10.23 -12.54
CA ASN A 37 2.35 8.93 -13.17
C ASN A 37 3.82 8.50 -13.08
N ASP A 38 4.75 9.44 -12.94
CA ASP A 38 6.17 9.14 -12.70
C ASP A 38 6.45 8.67 -11.26
N LYS A 39 5.53 8.93 -10.33
CA LYS A 39 5.65 8.53 -8.93
C LYS A 39 4.88 7.25 -8.59
N ILE A 40 3.93 6.84 -9.42
CA ILE A 40 3.07 5.68 -9.16
C ILE A 40 3.56 4.48 -9.97
N SER A 41 3.51 3.32 -9.35
CA SER A 41 3.86 2.04 -9.96
C SER A 41 2.82 0.98 -9.62
N LEU A 42 2.62 0.03 -10.54
CA LEU A 42 1.86 -1.19 -10.32
C LEU A 42 2.77 -2.39 -10.50
N ILE A 43 2.66 -3.37 -9.61
CA ILE A 43 3.35 -4.64 -9.75
C ILE A 43 2.55 -5.77 -9.08
N ARG A 44 2.55 -6.94 -9.71
CA ARG A 44 2.04 -8.16 -9.09
C ARG A 44 3.19 -9.06 -8.67
N THR A 45 3.44 -9.13 -7.37
CA THR A 45 4.51 -9.93 -6.81
C THR A 45 4.32 -10.13 -5.29
N ASP A 46 5.24 -10.85 -4.68
CA ASP A 46 5.38 -10.95 -3.23
C ASP A 46 6.04 -9.67 -2.69
N ILE A 47 5.31 -8.89 -1.89
CA ILE A 47 5.77 -7.62 -1.33
C ILE A 47 7.02 -7.77 -0.46
N THR A 48 7.24 -8.96 0.13
CA THR A 48 8.42 -9.25 0.96
C THR A 48 9.74 -9.27 0.17
N LYS A 49 9.66 -9.23 -1.17
CA LYS A 49 10.83 -9.19 -2.07
C LYS A 49 11.20 -7.78 -2.53
N LEU A 50 10.38 -6.77 -2.21
CA LEU A 50 10.58 -5.42 -2.71
C LEU A 50 11.66 -4.69 -1.91
N ARG A 51 12.63 -4.10 -2.61
CA ARG A 51 13.63 -3.19 -2.04
C ARG A 51 13.15 -1.75 -2.14
N THR A 52 12.11 -1.42 -1.37
CA THR A 52 11.60 -0.06 -1.16
C THR A 52 12.02 0.44 0.21
N ALA A 53 11.93 1.76 0.48
CA ALA A 53 12.23 2.27 1.82
C ALA A 53 11.22 1.77 2.85
N ALA A 54 9.94 1.63 2.46
CA ALA A 54 8.92 1.02 3.33
C ALA A 54 7.98 0.10 2.54
N ILE A 55 7.50 -0.96 3.22
CA ILE A 55 6.35 -1.74 2.77
C ILE A 55 5.19 -1.55 3.74
N VAL A 56 3.95 -1.58 3.24
CA VAL A 56 2.74 -1.48 4.05
C VAL A 56 2.10 -2.85 4.21
N ASN A 57 2.05 -3.29 5.45
CA ASN A 57 1.44 -4.55 5.87
C ASN A 57 -0.05 -4.36 6.11
N ALA A 58 -0.89 -5.28 5.62
CA ALA A 58 -2.30 -5.38 5.98
C ALA A 58 -2.45 -6.11 7.32
N ALA A 59 -2.23 -5.38 8.40
CA ALA A 59 -2.24 -5.88 9.76
C ALA A 59 -3.66 -5.99 10.36
N ASN A 60 -3.76 -6.67 11.49
CA ASN A 60 -4.91 -6.63 12.38
C ASN A 60 -4.65 -5.70 13.58
N GLU A 61 -5.66 -5.43 14.40
CA GLU A 61 -5.57 -4.50 15.52
C GLU A 61 -4.55 -4.90 16.59
N SER A 62 -4.19 -6.18 16.72
CA SER A 62 -3.17 -6.61 17.67
C SER A 62 -1.75 -6.31 17.21
N LEU A 63 -1.50 -6.22 15.90
CA LEU A 63 -0.19 -6.13 15.24
C LEU A 63 0.72 -7.36 15.45
N LEU A 64 0.21 -8.45 16.00
CA LEU A 64 1.00 -9.63 16.38
C LEU A 64 1.04 -10.71 15.30
N GLY A 65 0.90 -10.30 14.05
CA GLY A 65 0.87 -11.23 12.93
C GLY A 65 -0.51 -11.87 12.72
N GLY A 66 -0.59 -12.71 11.69
CA GLY A 66 -1.83 -13.38 11.30
C GLY A 66 -1.65 -14.22 10.05
N GLY A 67 -2.68 -14.26 9.21
CA GLY A 67 -2.69 -14.95 7.92
C GLY A 67 -2.35 -14.03 6.74
N GLY A 68 -2.29 -14.60 5.54
CA GLY A 68 -2.09 -13.85 4.31
C GLY A 68 -0.76 -13.09 4.26
N VAL A 69 -0.81 -11.83 3.78
CA VAL A 69 0.37 -10.97 3.64
C VAL A 69 1.00 -10.64 5.00
N ASP A 70 0.20 -10.45 6.05
CA ASP A 70 0.68 -10.18 7.42
C ASP A 70 1.58 -11.32 7.92
N GLY A 71 1.12 -12.55 7.84
CA GLY A 71 1.94 -13.71 8.18
C GLY A 71 3.17 -13.90 7.30
N ALA A 72 3.10 -13.54 6.01
CA ALA A 72 4.24 -13.60 5.10
C ALA A 72 5.32 -12.58 5.49
N ILE A 73 4.93 -11.35 5.82
CA ILE A 73 5.82 -10.28 6.28
C ILE A 73 6.48 -10.67 7.61
N HIS A 74 5.71 -11.12 8.60
CA HIS A 74 6.26 -11.54 9.90
C HIS A 74 7.26 -12.70 9.75
N ARG A 75 6.96 -13.70 8.92
CA ARG A 75 7.91 -14.81 8.67
C ARG A 75 9.19 -14.34 7.97
N ALA A 76 9.07 -13.42 7.01
CA ALA A 76 10.22 -12.92 6.26
C ALA A 76 11.09 -11.96 7.05
N ALA A 77 10.50 -11.18 7.95
CA ALA A 77 11.19 -10.25 8.84
C ALA A 77 11.91 -10.92 10.02
N GLY A 78 11.49 -12.13 10.37
CA GLY A 78 12.01 -12.82 11.55
C GLY A 78 11.31 -12.42 12.85
N HIS A 79 11.76 -13.03 13.97
CA HIS A 79 11.10 -12.91 15.28
C HIS A 79 11.13 -11.49 15.85
N SER A 80 12.20 -10.75 15.61
CA SER A 80 12.37 -9.40 16.15
C SER A 80 11.30 -8.39 15.69
N LEU A 81 10.66 -8.63 14.53
CA LEU A 81 9.50 -7.82 14.13
C LEU A 81 8.33 -8.00 15.10
N LEU A 82 8.07 -9.24 15.57
CA LEU A 82 7.00 -9.50 16.53
C LEU A 82 7.31 -8.82 17.87
N GLU A 83 8.55 -8.92 18.36
CA GLU A 83 8.99 -8.28 19.60
C GLU A 83 8.80 -6.76 19.56
N GLU A 84 9.14 -6.10 18.43
CA GLU A 84 8.88 -4.66 18.27
C GLU A 84 7.39 -4.36 18.22
N CYS A 85 6.60 -5.15 17.48
CA CYS A 85 5.14 -4.98 17.39
C CYS A 85 4.45 -5.09 18.76
N GLU A 86 4.91 -5.96 19.66
CA GLU A 86 4.37 -6.08 21.03
C GLU A 86 4.49 -4.75 21.79
N THR A 87 5.59 -4.00 21.59
CA THR A 87 5.79 -2.71 22.25
C THR A 87 4.82 -1.62 21.78
N LEU A 88 4.24 -1.80 20.60
CA LEU A 88 3.31 -0.83 20.00
C LEU A 88 1.92 -0.86 20.65
N ASN A 89 1.57 -1.90 21.41
CA ASN A 89 0.29 -2.04 22.09
C ASN A 89 -0.92 -1.94 21.15
N GLY A 90 -0.83 -2.60 19.98
CA GLY A 90 -1.89 -2.63 18.97
C GLY A 90 -2.06 -1.34 18.19
N CYS A 91 -3.06 -1.31 17.29
CA CYS A 91 -3.38 -0.18 16.44
C CYS A 91 -4.87 -0.20 16.09
N ALA A 92 -5.52 0.96 16.10
CA ALA A 92 -6.94 1.06 15.79
C ALA A 92 -7.21 0.87 14.28
N THR A 93 -8.40 0.35 13.95
CA THR A 93 -8.88 0.28 12.56
C THR A 93 -8.91 1.68 11.92
N GLY A 94 -8.34 1.83 10.75
CA GLY A 94 -8.19 3.12 10.02
C GLY A 94 -6.89 3.86 10.32
N ASP A 95 -6.02 3.30 11.18
CA ASP A 95 -4.73 3.89 11.54
C ASP A 95 -3.57 2.98 11.12
N ALA A 96 -2.33 3.43 11.33
CA ALA A 96 -1.12 2.69 11.05
C ALA A 96 -0.02 2.99 12.07
N LYS A 97 0.90 2.03 12.26
CA LYS A 97 2.14 2.16 13.05
C LYS A 97 3.34 1.68 12.25
N ILE A 98 4.53 2.11 12.61
CA ILE A 98 5.77 1.81 11.87
C ILE A 98 6.78 1.10 12.77
N THR A 99 7.52 0.15 12.18
CA THR A 99 8.62 -0.59 12.80
C THR A 99 9.84 -0.63 11.89
N ALA A 100 10.95 -1.16 12.39
CA ALA A 100 12.05 -1.63 11.56
C ALA A 100 11.60 -2.85 10.72
N ALA A 101 12.35 -3.16 9.65
CA ALA A 101 12.01 -4.26 8.74
C ALA A 101 12.82 -5.55 8.99
N TYR A 102 13.86 -5.47 9.81
CA TYR A 102 14.74 -6.60 10.21
C TYR A 102 15.31 -7.36 8.99
N ASP A 103 14.92 -8.64 8.80
CA ASP A 103 15.47 -9.49 7.72
C ASP A 103 14.82 -9.23 6.34
N LEU A 104 13.84 -8.31 6.25
CA LEU A 104 13.25 -7.90 4.98
C LEU A 104 14.22 -7.02 4.16
N PRO A 105 14.10 -7.00 2.83
CA PRO A 105 14.97 -6.18 1.97
C PRO A 105 14.63 -4.68 1.97
N CYS A 106 13.54 -4.25 2.63
CA CYS A 106 13.16 -2.87 2.84
C CYS A 106 13.70 -2.34 4.19
N ASP A 107 13.57 -1.03 4.45
CA ASP A 107 14.10 -0.43 5.69
C ASP A 107 13.04 -0.40 6.82
N LYS A 108 11.75 -0.27 6.46
CA LYS A 108 10.64 -0.11 7.40
C LYS A 108 9.43 -0.97 7.00
N VAL A 109 8.64 -1.36 8.02
CA VAL A 109 7.30 -1.91 7.84
C VAL A 109 6.28 -0.96 8.46
N ILE A 110 5.28 -0.58 7.68
CA ILE A 110 4.14 0.22 8.15
C ILE A 110 2.96 -0.74 8.29
N HIS A 111 2.49 -0.95 9.50
CA HIS A 111 1.39 -1.86 9.83
C HIS A 111 0.09 -1.07 9.80
N ALA A 112 -0.65 -1.15 8.70
CA ALA A 112 -1.94 -0.48 8.52
C ALA A 112 -3.08 -1.43 8.84
N VAL A 113 -4.01 -0.98 9.68
CA VAL A 113 -5.17 -1.79 10.11
C VAL A 113 -6.40 -1.36 9.31
N GLY A 114 -6.62 -2.05 8.21
CA GLY A 114 -7.77 -1.80 7.35
C GLY A 114 -9.09 -2.31 7.96
N PRO A 115 -10.25 -1.79 7.48
CA PRO A 115 -11.55 -2.19 8.00
C PRO A 115 -11.97 -3.60 7.57
N VAL A 116 -12.67 -4.31 8.45
CA VAL A 116 -13.50 -5.46 8.07
C VAL A 116 -14.72 -4.93 7.31
N TYR A 117 -14.78 -5.22 6.00
CA TYR A 117 -15.72 -4.57 5.07
C TYR A 117 -17.18 -4.64 5.51
N ALA A 118 -17.67 -5.84 5.81
CA ALA A 118 -19.08 -6.04 6.15
C ALA A 118 -19.52 -5.23 7.39
N ARG A 119 -18.65 -5.10 8.40
CA ARG A 119 -18.91 -4.29 9.59
C ARG A 119 -18.87 -2.80 9.27
N ALA A 120 -17.77 -2.34 8.68
CA ALA A 120 -17.55 -0.93 8.40
C ALA A 120 -18.55 -0.38 7.36
N LYS A 121 -19.03 -1.23 6.41
CA LYS A 121 -20.06 -0.85 5.44
C LYS A 121 -21.41 -0.58 6.11
N ARG A 122 -21.82 -1.41 7.08
CA ARG A 122 -23.04 -1.17 7.85
C ARG A 122 -23.02 0.13 8.64
N GLU A 123 -21.81 0.54 9.08
CA GLU A 123 -21.57 1.78 9.80
C GLU A 123 -21.33 2.99 8.86
N GLY A 124 -21.31 2.79 7.53
CA GLY A 124 -21.01 3.83 6.54
C GLY A 124 -19.57 4.33 6.57
N MET A 125 -18.65 3.60 7.22
CA MET A 125 -17.28 4.05 7.50
C MET A 125 -16.21 3.38 6.63
N HIS A 126 -16.58 2.36 5.83
CA HIS A 126 -15.61 1.50 5.13
C HIS A 126 -14.63 2.28 4.25
N THR A 127 -15.11 3.19 3.39
CA THR A 127 -14.24 3.98 2.51
C THR A 127 -13.33 4.91 3.30
N ARG A 128 -13.88 5.65 4.27
CA ARG A 128 -13.11 6.59 5.09
C ARG A 128 -12.00 5.88 5.88
N LEU A 129 -12.31 4.76 6.51
CA LEU A 129 -11.31 3.99 7.28
C LEU A 129 -10.22 3.43 6.39
N LEU A 130 -10.57 2.91 5.20
CA LEU A 130 -9.56 2.41 4.26
C LEU A 130 -8.68 3.54 3.73
N GLN A 131 -9.26 4.66 3.30
CA GLN A 131 -8.51 5.84 2.86
C GLN A 131 -7.57 6.37 3.95
N SER A 132 -8.03 6.37 5.21
CA SER A 132 -7.21 6.77 6.35
C SER A 132 -5.96 5.92 6.49
N CYS A 133 -6.03 4.58 6.27
CA CYS A 133 -4.86 3.70 6.28
C CYS A 133 -3.79 4.13 5.27
N TYR A 134 -4.18 4.47 4.04
CA TYR A 134 -3.25 4.95 3.01
C TYR A 134 -2.63 6.29 3.37
N THR A 135 -3.44 7.25 3.80
CA THR A 135 -2.98 8.58 4.20
C THR A 135 -2.02 8.51 5.39
N ARG A 136 -2.39 7.78 6.45
CA ARG A 136 -1.54 7.60 7.63
C ARG A 136 -0.22 6.89 7.30
N SER A 137 -0.26 5.90 6.40
CA SER A 137 0.96 5.22 5.96
C SER A 137 1.91 6.16 5.23
N LEU A 138 1.40 7.03 4.35
CA LEU A 138 2.23 8.03 3.65
C LEU A 138 2.79 9.09 4.60
N GLU A 139 2.00 9.53 5.60
CA GLU A 139 2.48 10.44 6.64
C GLU A 139 3.63 9.81 7.44
N LEU A 140 3.46 8.58 7.92
CA LEU A 140 4.49 7.85 8.65
C LEU A 140 5.76 7.65 7.81
N ALA A 141 5.59 7.33 6.51
CA ALA A 141 6.72 7.19 5.60
C ALA A 141 7.54 8.49 5.50
N VAL A 142 6.87 9.62 5.26
CA VAL A 142 7.53 10.93 5.17
C VAL A 142 8.20 11.32 6.48
N ASP A 143 7.52 11.13 7.61
CA ASP A 143 8.02 11.50 8.93
C ASP A 143 9.25 10.64 9.35
N ASN A 144 9.39 9.44 8.74
CA ASN A 144 10.53 8.54 8.95
C ASN A 144 11.54 8.55 7.79
N GLY A 145 11.46 9.50 6.86
CA GLY A 145 12.43 9.66 5.77
C GLY A 145 12.33 8.61 4.66
N CYS A 146 11.26 7.83 4.61
CA CYS A 146 11.03 6.83 3.56
C CYS A 146 10.59 7.51 2.26
N ARG A 147 11.42 7.44 1.24
CA ARG A 147 11.17 8.07 -0.07
C ARG A 147 10.38 7.17 -1.03
N SER A 148 10.27 5.88 -0.73
CA SER A 148 9.48 4.93 -1.52
C SER A 148 8.65 4.03 -0.61
N VAL A 149 7.38 3.82 -0.99
CA VAL A 149 6.42 3.05 -0.20
C VAL A 149 5.70 2.06 -1.09
N ALA A 150 5.70 0.78 -0.73
CA ALA A 150 4.92 -0.23 -1.42
C ALA A 150 3.73 -0.67 -0.55
N PHE A 151 2.53 -0.53 -1.08
CA PHE A 151 1.29 -0.93 -0.43
C PHE A 151 0.88 -2.33 -0.85
N SER A 152 0.58 -3.20 0.12
CA SER A 152 -0.21 -4.39 -0.13
C SER A 152 -1.68 -4.01 -0.40
N ALA A 153 -2.46 -4.95 -0.95
CA ALA A 153 -3.90 -4.74 -1.16
C ALA A 153 -4.66 -4.81 0.19
N LEU A 154 -4.81 -3.65 0.84
CA LEU A 154 -5.40 -3.55 2.18
C LEU A 154 -6.86 -4.01 2.19
N SER A 155 -7.22 -4.82 3.17
CA SER A 155 -8.57 -5.35 3.44
C SER A 155 -9.17 -6.28 2.38
N THR A 156 -8.55 -6.54 1.22
CA THR A 156 -9.12 -7.35 0.12
C THR A 156 -9.03 -8.87 0.34
N GLY A 157 -8.29 -9.30 1.34
CA GLY A 157 -8.18 -10.69 1.78
C GLY A 157 -9.34 -11.11 2.71
N VAL A 158 -8.99 -11.60 3.91
CA VAL A 158 -9.97 -12.10 4.91
C VAL A 158 -10.94 -11.03 5.41
N TYR A 159 -10.61 -9.75 5.29
CA TYR A 159 -11.52 -8.66 5.65
C TYR A 159 -12.59 -8.37 4.59
N GLY A 160 -12.53 -9.05 3.43
CA GLY A 160 -13.59 -9.15 2.44
C GLY A 160 -13.94 -7.86 1.71
N TYR A 161 -13.05 -6.88 1.68
CA TYR A 161 -13.28 -5.66 0.91
C TYR A 161 -13.25 -5.98 -0.59
N PRO A 162 -14.27 -5.60 -1.39
CA PRO A 162 -14.27 -5.84 -2.83
C PRO A 162 -13.08 -5.14 -3.50
N SER A 163 -12.33 -5.86 -4.33
CA SER A 163 -11.07 -5.34 -4.92
C SER A 163 -11.27 -4.04 -5.70
N GLY A 164 -12.40 -3.89 -6.43
CA GLY A 164 -12.71 -2.65 -7.16
C GLY A 164 -12.93 -1.45 -6.23
N GLU A 165 -13.81 -1.58 -5.24
CA GLU A 165 -14.07 -0.52 -4.26
C GLU A 165 -12.80 -0.18 -3.45
N ALA A 166 -11.96 -1.19 -3.16
CA ALA A 166 -10.70 -0.99 -2.44
C ALA A 166 -9.68 -0.22 -3.29
N ALA A 167 -9.55 -0.56 -4.58
CA ALA A 167 -8.65 0.13 -5.51
C ALA A 167 -9.07 1.61 -5.71
N GLU A 168 -10.37 1.88 -5.90
CA GLU A 168 -10.89 3.25 -5.98
C GLU A 168 -10.57 4.06 -4.71
N ALA A 169 -10.81 3.47 -3.53
CA ALA A 169 -10.50 4.13 -2.25
C ALA A 169 -9.00 4.40 -2.09
N ALA A 170 -8.15 3.44 -2.45
CA ALA A 170 -6.69 3.55 -2.39
C ALA A 170 -6.15 4.63 -3.33
N ILE A 171 -6.57 4.61 -4.60
CA ILE A 171 -6.17 5.57 -5.62
C ILE A 171 -6.62 6.98 -5.22
N GLY A 172 -7.88 7.13 -4.79
CA GLY A 172 -8.42 8.40 -4.32
C GLY A 172 -7.67 8.97 -3.12
N ALA A 173 -7.31 8.13 -2.13
CA ALA A 173 -6.55 8.54 -0.96
C ALA A 173 -5.12 8.98 -1.32
N VAL A 174 -4.42 8.19 -2.14
CA VAL A 174 -3.05 8.49 -2.58
C VAL A 174 -3.02 9.75 -3.43
N LYS A 175 -3.94 9.89 -4.40
CA LYS A 175 -4.07 11.11 -5.21
C LYS A 175 -4.35 12.32 -4.35
N GLY A 176 -5.36 12.25 -3.48
CA GLY A 176 -5.72 13.36 -2.59
C GLY A 176 -4.56 13.78 -1.68
N TRP A 177 -3.77 12.81 -1.18
CA TRP A 177 -2.59 13.09 -0.37
C TRP A 177 -1.46 13.77 -1.19
N LEU A 178 -1.22 13.33 -2.43
CA LEU A 178 -0.22 13.92 -3.31
C LEU A 178 -0.59 15.35 -3.72
N ASP A 179 -1.87 15.63 -3.92
CA ASP A 179 -2.40 16.93 -4.33
C ASP A 179 -2.48 17.94 -3.17
N ALA A 180 -2.64 17.46 -1.92
CA ALA A 180 -2.92 18.30 -0.76
C ALA A 180 -1.73 19.17 -0.32
N ASP A 181 -0.51 18.64 -0.38
CA ASP A 181 0.71 19.33 0.05
C ASP A 181 1.90 18.93 -0.82
N TRP A 182 2.29 19.81 -1.73
CA TRP A 182 3.41 19.57 -2.65
C TRP A 182 4.75 19.42 -1.91
N GLN A 183 4.96 20.09 -0.77
CA GLN A 183 6.20 20.00 0.00
C GLN A 183 6.35 18.63 0.65
N ARG A 184 5.26 18.06 1.14
CA ARG A 184 5.24 16.69 1.66
C ARG A 184 5.33 15.67 0.54
N SER A 185 4.55 15.83 -0.52
CA SER A 185 4.54 14.89 -1.65
C SER A 185 5.87 14.86 -2.41
N ALA A 186 6.63 15.96 -2.41
CA ALA A 186 7.98 16.00 -2.99
C ALA A 186 8.99 15.09 -2.26
N LYS A 187 8.74 14.75 -1.00
CA LYS A 187 9.60 13.84 -0.23
C LYS A 187 9.42 12.37 -0.63
N ILE A 188 8.31 12.04 -1.29
CA ILE A 188 8.05 10.69 -1.84
C ILE A 188 8.45 10.66 -3.31
N GLU A 189 9.34 9.75 -3.66
CA GLU A 189 9.78 9.49 -5.04
C GLU A 189 8.92 8.45 -5.72
N ARG A 190 8.46 7.44 -4.97
CA ARG A 190 7.73 6.32 -5.55
C ARG A 190 6.68 5.76 -4.57
N ILE A 191 5.47 5.56 -5.08
CA ILE A 191 4.40 4.79 -4.44
C ILE A 191 4.10 3.60 -5.33
N VAL A 192 4.16 2.40 -4.75
CA VAL A 192 3.96 1.13 -5.48
C VAL A 192 2.70 0.47 -4.95
N PHE A 193 1.71 0.24 -5.79
CA PHE A 193 0.61 -0.67 -5.48
C PHE A 193 1.06 -2.09 -5.83
N CYS A 194 1.30 -2.91 -4.81
CA CYS A 194 1.79 -4.27 -4.93
C CYS A 194 0.64 -5.25 -4.68
N SER A 195 0.13 -5.84 -5.73
CA SER A 195 -0.88 -6.89 -5.67
C SER A 195 -0.23 -8.26 -5.59
N PHE A 196 -0.81 -9.18 -4.82
CA PHE A 196 -0.43 -10.58 -4.84
C PHE A 196 -1.39 -11.41 -5.71
N LEU A 197 -2.68 -11.11 -5.63
CA LEU A 197 -3.74 -11.78 -6.38
C LEU A 197 -4.08 -11.00 -7.66
N GLU A 198 -4.36 -11.73 -8.72
CA GLU A 198 -4.73 -11.18 -10.03
C GLU A 198 -5.99 -10.28 -9.95
N LYS A 199 -6.95 -10.64 -9.10
CA LYS A 199 -8.17 -9.84 -8.91
C LYS A 199 -7.88 -8.40 -8.43
N ASP A 200 -6.86 -8.23 -7.58
CA ASP A 200 -6.46 -6.94 -7.05
C ASP A 200 -5.66 -6.15 -8.10
N GLU A 201 -4.77 -6.82 -8.86
CA GLU A 201 -4.06 -6.23 -9.99
C GLU A 201 -5.04 -5.66 -11.02
N ARG A 202 -6.00 -6.46 -11.49
CA ARG A 202 -7.03 -6.03 -12.45
C ARG A 202 -7.88 -4.88 -11.93
N ALA A 203 -8.13 -4.83 -10.62
CA ALA A 203 -8.85 -3.72 -10.02
C ALA A 203 -8.06 -2.41 -10.13
N TYR A 204 -6.76 -2.42 -9.83
CA TYR A 204 -5.91 -1.24 -10.00
C TYR A 204 -5.79 -0.84 -11.47
N GLU A 205 -5.55 -1.77 -12.39
CA GLU A 205 -5.48 -1.50 -13.85
C GLU A 205 -6.74 -0.82 -14.39
N ARG A 206 -7.91 -1.17 -13.83
CA ARG A 206 -9.19 -0.60 -14.25
C ARG A 206 -9.41 0.84 -13.78
N PHE A 207 -8.94 1.19 -12.58
CA PHE A 207 -9.27 2.46 -11.93
C PHE A 207 -8.12 3.47 -11.90
N ILE A 208 -6.90 3.03 -12.20
CA ILE A 208 -5.77 3.94 -12.25
C ILE A 208 -5.82 4.74 -13.55
N PRO A 209 -5.71 6.08 -13.47
CA PRO A 209 -5.92 6.96 -14.63
C PRO A 209 -4.74 6.94 -15.61
#